data_a7fd9f735e66cbd000c0db69123a22fd
#
_entry.id   a7fd9f735e66cbd000c0db69123a22fd
#
_cell.length_a   1.000
_cell.length_b   1.000
_cell.length_c   1.000
_cell.angle_alpha   90.00
_cell.angle_beta   90.00
_cell.angle_gamma   90.00
#
_symmetry.space_group_name_H-M   'P 1'
#
loop_
_entity.id
_entity.type
_entity.pdbx_description
1 polymer ?
#
loop_
_entity_poly.entity_id
_entity_poly.type
_entity_poly.pdbx_seq_one_letter_code
_entity_poly.pdbx_strand_id
1 'polypeptide(L)'
;MAERRVGQLEFGAGSVVASAGSSEVLERISALLDWAAIERLLSPLRSGAMGAPGYPSLVLFKALLLQRWYALSDPALEEGLVDRLSFRRFVGLALSDPIPDHSTLWRFRESLKGEFTERLFAEIGRQIEASGFVLRQGTLIDASLIPAAVNRPARPSEPQAPGEDGRPASKLIRSALDADAAWTHKEGIYHFGYKLHAAMDRTSRIIRRLIFTPANVNESAVADDLICGDEAAVYADKAYDSHARSARLEAMGIENAIMRRGHRWHSLKPTDHQRNARIARIRGAIEPLFALIKNVHGLKRARYRGLARNACAFHIAAIAINLKRWAIAMPA
;
A
#
# COMPACT_ATOMS: atom_id res chain seq x y z
N MET A 1 -16.86 -25.20 -0.91
CA MET A 1 -15.97 -25.76 -1.94
C MET A 1 -14.91 -26.61 -1.31
N ALA A 2 -14.58 -27.74 -1.92
CA ALA A 2 -13.41 -28.50 -1.49
C ALA A 2 -12.15 -27.71 -1.88
N GLU A 3 -11.25 -27.49 -0.94
CA GLU A 3 -9.91 -26.98 -1.21
C GLU A 3 -8.99 -28.11 -1.67
N ARG A 4 -8.05 -27.79 -2.54
CA ARG A 4 -6.95 -28.69 -2.83
C ARG A 4 -6.14 -28.92 -1.56
N ARG A 5 -5.90 -30.18 -1.20
CA ARG A 5 -4.92 -30.50 -0.18
C ARG A 5 -3.54 -30.27 -0.77
N VAL A 6 -2.77 -29.37 -0.19
CA VAL A 6 -1.41 -29.03 -0.60
C VAL A 6 -0.48 -29.07 0.62
N GLY A 7 0.84 -29.15 0.39
CA GLY A 7 1.84 -29.12 1.46
C GLY A 7 1.99 -30.44 2.21
N GLN A 8 1.53 -31.57 1.68
CA GLN A 8 1.79 -32.87 2.30
C GLN A 8 3.27 -33.20 2.18
N LEU A 9 3.92 -33.52 3.32
CA LEU A 9 5.32 -33.93 3.35
C LEU A 9 5.48 -35.28 2.67
N GLU A 10 6.19 -35.30 1.57
CA GLU A 10 6.63 -36.53 0.90
C GLU A 10 7.86 -37.13 1.60
N PHE A 11 7.93 -38.47 1.66
CA PHE A 11 9.05 -39.17 2.27
C PHE A 11 10.35 -38.83 1.50
N GLY A 12 11.29 -38.16 2.16
CA GLY A 12 12.58 -37.71 1.56
C GLY A 12 12.59 -36.27 1.01
N ALA A 13 11.44 -35.68 0.65
CA ALA A 13 11.41 -34.30 0.13
C ALA A 13 11.65 -33.25 1.23
N GLY A 14 11.34 -33.56 2.49
CA GLY A 14 11.58 -32.69 3.62
C GLY A 14 13.05 -32.34 3.84
N SER A 15 13.97 -33.29 3.62
CA SER A 15 15.41 -33.06 3.78
C SER A 15 16.01 -32.25 2.63
N VAL A 16 15.53 -32.42 1.38
CA VAL A 16 15.98 -31.65 0.22
C VAL A 16 15.52 -30.21 0.33
N VAL A 17 14.29 -29.97 0.78
CA VAL A 17 13.76 -28.61 0.96
C VAL A 17 14.43 -27.93 2.16
N ALA A 18 14.79 -28.65 3.22
CA ALA A 18 15.49 -28.11 4.38
C ALA A 18 16.95 -27.73 4.10
N SER A 19 17.62 -28.43 3.18
CA SER A 19 19.03 -28.16 2.83
C SER A 19 19.22 -27.13 1.72
N ALA A 20 18.17 -26.82 0.95
CA ALA A 20 18.25 -25.77 -0.07
C ALA A 20 18.33 -24.42 0.62
N GLY A 21 19.47 -23.71 0.45
CA GLY A 21 19.74 -22.39 1.02
C GLY A 21 18.52 -21.48 0.91
N SER A 22 17.81 -21.35 1.98
CA SER A 22 16.56 -20.59 2.07
C SER A 22 16.91 -19.11 2.09
N SER A 23 16.01 -18.28 1.58
CA SER A 23 16.07 -16.87 1.88
C SER A 23 15.76 -16.68 3.37
N GLU A 24 16.77 -16.40 4.16
CA GLU A 24 16.67 -16.13 5.60
C GLU A 24 15.52 -15.16 5.94
N VAL A 25 15.32 -14.15 5.08
CA VAL A 25 14.23 -13.18 5.23
C VAL A 25 12.85 -13.82 5.08
N LEU A 26 12.66 -14.76 4.15
CA LEU A 26 11.38 -15.45 3.97
C LEU A 26 11.06 -16.34 5.16
N GLU A 27 12.07 -17.01 5.73
CA GLU A 27 11.90 -17.82 6.94
C GLU A 27 11.55 -16.96 8.16
N ARG A 28 12.24 -15.85 8.36
CA ARG A 28 11.93 -14.89 9.41
C ARG A 28 10.49 -14.38 9.29
N ILE A 29 10.06 -13.98 8.09
CA ILE A 29 8.67 -13.55 7.86
C ILE A 29 7.69 -14.69 8.19
N SER A 30 8.01 -15.93 7.81
CA SER A 30 7.17 -17.10 8.11
C SER A 30 7.03 -17.35 9.60
N ALA A 31 8.07 -17.09 10.39
CA ALA A 31 8.08 -17.28 11.83
C ALA A 31 7.43 -16.13 12.61
N LEU A 32 7.52 -14.88 12.10
CA LEU A 32 7.03 -13.68 12.81
C LEU A 32 5.52 -13.49 12.73
N LEU A 33 4.87 -13.95 11.65
CA LEU A 33 3.44 -13.71 11.41
C LEU A 33 2.58 -14.85 11.96
N ASP A 34 1.48 -14.48 12.61
CA ASP A 34 0.33 -15.38 12.83
C ASP A 34 -0.45 -15.52 11.50
N TRP A 35 -0.04 -16.52 10.71
CA TRP A 35 -0.67 -16.83 9.43
C TRP A 35 -2.10 -17.34 9.60
N ALA A 36 -2.45 -17.92 10.75
CA ALA A 36 -3.82 -18.40 11.01
C ALA A 36 -4.80 -17.21 11.11
N ALA A 37 -4.38 -16.08 11.67
CA ALA A 37 -5.17 -14.84 11.64
C ALA A 37 -5.39 -14.33 10.22
N ILE A 38 -4.35 -14.35 9.39
CA ILE A 38 -4.44 -13.96 7.97
C ILE A 38 -5.37 -14.92 7.20
N GLU A 39 -5.25 -16.23 7.44
CA GLU A 39 -6.10 -17.24 6.80
C GLU A 39 -7.59 -17.06 7.15
N ARG A 40 -7.90 -16.76 8.41
CA ARG A 40 -9.27 -16.42 8.82
C ARG A 40 -9.84 -15.21 8.07
N LEU A 41 -9.04 -14.16 7.83
CA LEU A 41 -9.45 -13.01 7.04
C LEU A 41 -9.68 -13.35 5.57
N LEU A 42 -8.91 -14.29 5.03
CA LEU A 42 -9.02 -14.71 3.62
C LEU A 42 -10.12 -15.75 3.39
N SER A 43 -10.63 -16.39 4.45
CA SER A 43 -11.60 -17.48 4.34
C SER A 43 -12.88 -17.13 3.56
N PRO A 44 -13.46 -15.90 3.65
CA PRO A 44 -14.65 -15.53 2.88
C PRO A 44 -14.42 -15.46 1.35
N LEU A 45 -13.15 -15.35 0.91
CA LEU A 45 -12.81 -15.33 -0.52
C LEU A 45 -12.94 -16.71 -1.18
N ARG A 46 -13.17 -17.72 -0.41
CA ARG A 46 -13.45 -19.10 -0.84
C ARG A 46 -14.89 -19.18 -1.38
N SER A 47 -15.15 -18.61 -2.52
CA SER A 47 -16.50 -18.57 -3.07
C SER A 47 -16.63 -19.39 -4.34
N GLY A 48 -17.64 -20.25 -4.37
CA GLY A 48 -18.12 -20.99 -5.50
C GLY A 48 -18.47 -22.43 -5.12
N ALA A 49 -19.77 -22.75 -5.15
CA ALA A 49 -20.26 -24.09 -4.81
C ALA A 49 -19.97 -25.14 -5.90
N MET A 50 -19.54 -24.74 -7.10
CA MET A 50 -19.28 -25.60 -8.25
C MET A 50 -17.89 -25.34 -8.86
N GLY A 51 -17.24 -26.39 -9.33
CA GLY A 51 -15.94 -26.37 -10.02
C GLY A 51 -14.86 -27.18 -9.36
N ALA A 52 -13.69 -27.28 -10.00
CA ALA A 52 -12.52 -27.94 -9.45
C ALA A 52 -12.05 -27.27 -8.14
N PRO A 53 -11.49 -28.04 -7.17
CA PRO A 53 -10.96 -27.48 -5.93
C PRO A 53 -9.93 -26.38 -6.21
N GLY A 54 -10.13 -25.19 -5.63
CA GLY A 54 -9.21 -24.06 -5.74
C GLY A 54 -8.01 -24.18 -4.81
N TYR A 55 -6.97 -23.38 -5.06
CA TYR A 55 -5.85 -23.26 -4.13
C TYR A 55 -6.28 -22.57 -2.84
N PRO A 56 -5.68 -22.92 -1.69
CA PRO A 56 -5.87 -22.17 -0.45
C PRO A 56 -5.56 -20.69 -0.66
N SER A 57 -6.45 -19.81 -0.18
CA SER A 57 -6.29 -18.35 -0.34
C SER A 57 -4.99 -17.84 0.28
N LEU A 58 -4.51 -18.49 1.35
CA LEU A 58 -3.24 -18.15 1.99
C LEU A 58 -2.04 -18.44 1.08
N VAL A 59 -2.05 -19.56 0.35
CA VAL A 59 -1.00 -19.89 -0.65
C VAL A 59 -0.93 -18.79 -1.70
N LEU A 60 -2.08 -18.38 -2.24
CA LEU A 60 -2.15 -17.35 -3.26
C LEU A 60 -1.72 -15.97 -2.72
N PHE A 61 -2.10 -15.63 -1.50
CA PHE A 61 -1.66 -14.39 -0.86
C PHE A 61 -0.14 -14.36 -0.65
N LYS A 62 0.46 -15.43 -0.13
CA LYS A 62 1.91 -15.56 0.00
C LYS A 62 2.61 -15.46 -1.36
N ALA A 63 2.04 -16.03 -2.42
CA ALA A 63 2.58 -15.90 -3.77
C ALA A 63 2.56 -14.43 -4.25
N LEU A 64 1.51 -13.65 -3.97
CA LEU A 64 1.48 -12.22 -4.28
C LEU A 64 2.54 -11.41 -3.49
N LEU A 65 2.90 -11.82 -2.27
CA LEU A 65 4.01 -11.20 -1.53
C LEU A 65 5.36 -11.48 -2.22
N LEU A 66 5.60 -12.73 -2.65
CA LEU A 66 6.79 -13.07 -3.46
C LEU A 66 6.86 -12.22 -4.72
N GLN A 67 5.72 -12.06 -5.41
CA GLN A 67 5.65 -11.21 -6.60
C GLN A 67 6.17 -9.79 -6.33
N ARG A 68 5.81 -9.22 -5.18
CA ARG A 68 6.23 -7.86 -4.81
C ARG A 68 7.68 -7.78 -4.38
N TRP A 69 8.17 -8.74 -3.60
CA TRP A 69 9.56 -8.73 -3.13
C TRP A 69 10.59 -8.93 -4.24
N TYR A 70 10.21 -9.72 -5.27
CA TYR A 70 11.09 -10.05 -6.39
C TYR A 70 10.75 -9.32 -7.69
N ALA A 71 9.79 -8.38 -7.64
CA ALA A 71 9.33 -7.57 -8.77
C ALA A 71 8.91 -8.40 -10.00
N LEU A 72 8.27 -9.55 -9.80
CA LEU A 72 7.90 -10.50 -10.84
C LEU A 72 6.62 -10.09 -11.58
N SER A 73 6.53 -10.43 -12.85
CA SER A 73 5.27 -10.49 -13.59
C SER A 73 4.45 -11.71 -13.15
N ASP A 74 3.16 -11.79 -13.54
CA ASP A 74 2.34 -12.95 -13.22
C ASP A 74 2.91 -14.26 -13.82
N PRO A 75 3.35 -14.31 -15.11
CA PRO A 75 4.03 -15.48 -15.65
C PRO A 75 5.37 -15.79 -14.98
N ALA A 76 6.19 -14.77 -14.67
CA ALA A 76 7.46 -14.97 -13.98
C ALA A 76 7.29 -15.47 -12.53
N LEU A 77 6.17 -15.14 -11.86
CA LEU A 77 5.85 -15.72 -10.57
C LEU A 77 5.48 -17.20 -10.69
N GLU A 78 4.67 -17.58 -11.69
CA GLU A 78 4.34 -18.96 -12.01
C GLU A 78 5.62 -19.77 -12.25
N GLU A 79 6.51 -19.32 -13.15
CA GLU A 79 7.82 -19.93 -13.41
C GLU A 79 8.67 -20.01 -12.14
N GLY A 80 8.73 -18.94 -11.35
CA GLY A 80 9.46 -18.93 -10.08
C GLY A 80 8.94 -19.92 -9.05
N LEU A 81 7.65 -20.24 -9.03
CA LEU A 81 7.06 -21.28 -8.20
C LEU A 81 7.38 -22.69 -8.72
N VAL A 82 7.65 -22.87 -10.02
CA VAL A 82 8.18 -24.12 -10.58
C VAL A 82 9.61 -24.34 -10.14
N ASP A 83 10.49 -23.35 -10.35
CA ASP A 83 11.92 -23.53 -10.31
C ASP A 83 12.56 -23.32 -8.93
N ARG A 84 11.93 -22.51 -8.06
CA ARG A 84 12.52 -22.10 -6.77
C ARG A 84 11.92 -22.83 -5.59
N LEU A 85 12.66 -23.74 -4.99
CA LEU A 85 12.26 -24.46 -3.77
C LEU A 85 11.94 -23.52 -2.61
N SER A 86 12.69 -22.41 -2.47
CA SER A 86 12.42 -21.39 -1.44
C SER A 86 11.05 -20.74 -1.59
N PHE A 87 10.57 -20.56 -2.83
CA PHE A 87 9.24 -20.01 -3.11
C PHE A 87 8.15 -21.00 -2.72
N ARG A 88 8.28 -22.27 -3.17
CA ARG A 88 7.35 -23.34 -2.79
C ARG A 88 7.23 -23.49 -1.28
N ARG A 89 8.37 -23.53 -0.60
CA ARG A 89 8.43 -23.61 0.86
C ARG A 89 7.72 -22.45 1.53
N PHE A 90 7.99 -21.22 1.10
CA PHE A 90 7.34 -20.03 1.65
C PHE A 90 5.83 -20.05 1.48
N VAL A 91 5.33 -20.42 0.29
CA VAL A 91 3.87 -20.47 0.05
C VAL A 91 3.21 -21.71 0.64
N GLY A 92 3.96 -22.75 1.00
CA GLY A 92 3.46 -24.00 1.57
C GLY A 92 3.03 -25.02 0.51
N LEU A 93 3.73 -25.09 -0.64
CA LEU A 93 3.52 -26.09 -1.68
C LEU A 93 4.61 -27.18 -1.60
N ALA A 94 4.19 -28.46 -1.62
CA ALA A 94 5.10 -29.61 -1.76
C ALA A 94 5.62 -29.69 -3.21
N LEU A 95 6.63 -30.54 -3.45
CA LEU A 95 7.22 -30.71 -4.78
C LEU A 95 6.24 -31.28 -5.80
N SER A 96 5.38 -32.21 -5.37
CA SER A 96 4.35 -32.82 -6.20
C SER A 96 3.10 -31.96 -6.38
N ASP A 97 2.93 -30.91 -5.58
CA ASP A 97 1.75 -30.07 -5.69
C ASP A 97 1.71 -29.31 -7.02
N PRO A 98 0.55 -29.24 -7.66
CA PRO A 98 0.38 -28.39 -8.82
C PRO A 98 0.58 -26.92 -8.45
N ILE A 99 1.03 -26.12 -9.39
CA ILE A 99 1.32 -24.69 -9.20
C ILE A 99 0.15 -23.85 -9.69
N PRO A 100 -0.24 -22.77 -8.99
CA PRO A 100 -1.25 -21.85 -9.48
C PRO A 100 -0.72 -21.10 -10.72
N ASP A 101 -1.49 -21.15 -11.80
CA ASP A 101 -1.20 -20.43 -13.02
C ASP A 101 -1.42 -18.89 -12.84
N HIS A 102 -0.89 -18.12 -13.77
CA HIS A 102 -1.02 -16.66 -13.79
C HIS A 102 -2.48 -16.19 -13.79
N SER A 103 -3.40 -16.95 -14.41
CA SER A 103 -4.83 -16.61 -14.45
C SER A 103 -5.50 -16.81 -13.08
N THR A 104 -5.09 -17.82 -12.34
CA THR A 104 -5.54 -18.07 -10.95
C THR A 104 -5.04 -16.97 -10.01
N LEU A 105 -3.78 -16.56 -10.14
CA LEU A 105 -3.21 -15.45 -9.39
C LEU A 105 -3.92 -14.13 -9.70
N TRP A 106 -4.24 -13.89 -10.98
CA TRP A 106 -5.00 -12.71 -11.39
C TRP A 106 -6.41 -12.70 -10.79
N ARG A 107 -7.17 -13.81 -10.89
CA ARG A 107 -8.54 -13.92 -10.31
C ARG A 107 -8.52 -13.71 -8.81
N PHE A 108 -7.55 -14.28 -8.12
CA PHE A 108 -7.39 -14.09 -6.67
C PHE A 108 -7.12 -12.62 -6.33
N ARG A 109 -6.26 -11.91 -7.08
CA ARG A 109 -6.03 -10.48 -6.90
C ARG A 109 -7.30 -9.67 -7.11
N GLU A 110 -8.12 -10.06 -8.09
CA GLU A 110 -9.42 -9.42 -8.33
C GLU A 110 -10.38 -9.59 -7.15
N SER A 111 -10.34 -10.72 -6.45
CA SER A 111 -11.17 -10.97 -5.26
C SER A 111 -10.69 -10.22 -4.02
N LEU A 112 -9.42 -9.83 -3.95
CA LEU A 112 -8.85 -9.06 -2.84
C LEU A 112 -9.20 -7.57 -2.85
N LYS A 113 -9.79 -7.04 -3.92
CA LYS A 113 -10.08 -5.60 -4.05
C LYS A 113 -10.97 -5.06 -2.92
N GLY A 114 -10.75 -3.77 -2.60
CA GLY A 114 -11.55 -3.07 -1.59
C GLY A 114 -11.15 -3.49 -0.17
N GLU A 115 -12.15 -3.70 0.67
CA GLU A 115 -12.01 -3.91 2.11
C GLU A 115 -11.07 -5.06 2.51
N PHE A 116 -10.96 -6.12 1.70
CA PHE A 116 -10.10 -7.26 2.06
C PHE A 116 -8.63 -6.88 2.15
N THR A 117 -8.09 -6.13 1.19
CA THR A 117 -6.69 -5.69 1.26
C THR A 117 -6.43 -4.71 2.39
N GLU A 118 -7.38 -3.85 2.71
CA GLU A 118 -7.30 -2.92 3.83
C GLU A 118 -7.30 -3.66 5.16
N ARG A 119 -8.17 -4.66 5.32
CA ARG A 119 -8.22 -5.52 6.52
C ARG A 119 -6.94 -6.35 6.69
N LEU A 120 -6.37 -6.88 5.61
CA LEU A 120 -5.08 -7.58 5.64
C LEU A 120 -3.95 -6.63 6.05
N PHE A 121 -3.92 -5.42 5.50
CA PHE A 121 -2.94 -4.41 5.86
C PHE A 121 -3.06 -4.01 7.33
N ALA A 122 -4.27 -3.81 7.82
CA ALA A 122 -4.54 -3.48 9.22
C ALA A 122 -4.15 -4.60 10.17
N GLU A 123 -4.48 -5.87 9.87
CA GLU A 123 -4.13 -7.02 10.72
C GLU A 123 -2.61 -7.23 10.79
N ILE A 124 -1.92 -7.16 9.66
CA ILE A 124 -0.46 -7.27 9.64
C ILE A 124 0.18 -6.11 10.40
N GLY A 125 -0.33 -4.89 10.23
CA GLY A 125 0.07 -3.71 11.00
C GLY A 125 -0.11 -3.93 12.51
N ARG A 126 -1.25 -4.47 12.94
CA ARG A 126 -1.54 -4.81 14.34
C ARG A 126 -0.53 -5.81 14.91
N GLN A 127 -0.17 -6.85 14.15
CA GLN A 127 0.83 -7.83 14.58
C GLN A 127 2.22 -7.21 14.75
N ILE A 128 2.63 -6.35 13.81
CA ILE A 128 3.89 -5.60 13.90
C ILE A 128 3.89 -4.67 15.12
N GLU A 129 2.79 -3.96 15.37
CA GLU A 129 2.64 -3.08 16.54
C GLU A 129 2.67 -3.87 17.85
N ALA A 130 2.02 -5.04 17.89
CA ALA A 130 2.00 -5.93 19.06
C ALA A 130 3.39 -6.48 19.40
N SER A 131 4.31 -6.58 18.44
CA SER A 131 5.71 -6.95 18.67
C SER A 131 6.56 -5.85 19.34
N GLY A 132 6.00 -4.64 19.55
CA GLY A 132 6.72 -3.49 20.08
C GLY A 132 7.66 -2.81 19.08
N PHE A 133 7.66 -3.20 17.81
CA PHE A 133 8.55 -2.65 16.79
C PHE A 133 8.19 -1.21 16.40
N VAL A 134 6.93 -0.81 16.50
CA VAL A 134 6.47 0.57 16.21
C VAL A 134 6.59 1.41 17.47
N LEU A 135 7.51 2.39 17.47
CA LEU A 135 7.86 3.20 18.66
C LEU A 135 6.93 4.40 18.87
N ARG A 136 6.08 4.76 17.89
CA ARG A 136 5.10 5.86 17.98
C ARG A 136 5.66 7.24 18.35
N GLN A 137 6.97 7.43 18.17
CA GLN A 137 7.67 8.70 18.47
C GLN A 137 7.31 9.83 17.48
N GLY A 138 6.55 9.52 16.46
CA GLY A 138 6.03 10.47 15.49
C GLY A 138 5.63 9.80 14.19
N THR A 139 4.63 10.39 13.51
CA THR A 139 4.12 9.93 12.22
C THR A 139 4.48 10.95 11.13
N LEU A 140 5.09 10.49 10.06
CA LEU A 140 5.39 11.27 8.86
C LEU A 140 4.25 11.08 7.87
N ILE A 141 3.61 12.16 7.43
CA ILE A 141 2.52 12.14 6.45
C ILE A 141 2.96 12.87 5.19
N ASP A 142 2.76 12.22 4.04
CA ASP A 142 2.99 12.82 2.73
C ASP A 142 2.18 12.10 1.65
N ALA A 143 2.15 12.70 0.43
CA ALA A 143 1.46 12.13 -0.71
C ALA A 143 2.34 12.16 -1.97
N SER A 144 2.12 11.17 -2.84
CA SER A 144 2.82 11.07 -4.12
C SER A 144 1.86 10.83 -5.27
N LEU A 145 2.07 11.55 -6.37
CA LEU A 145 1.30 11.36 -7.61
C LEU A 145 1.71 10.06 -8.31
N ILE A 146 0.68 9.36 -8.80
CA ILE A 146 0.80 8.11 -9.54
C ILE A 146 0.06 8.28 -10.88
N PRO A 147 0.75 8.39 -12.01
CA PRO A 147 0.12 8.48 -13.32
C PRO A 147 -0.80 7.28 -13.61
N ALA A 148 -1.92 7.52 -14.30
CA ALA A 148 -2.85 6.45 -14.70
C ALA A 148 -2.21 5.46 -15.68
N ALA A 149 -2.73 4.23 -15.76
CA ALA A 149 -2.26 3.18 -16.68
C ALA A 149 -2.48 3.57 -18.16
N VAL A 150 -3.52 4.32 -18.43
CA VAL A 150 -3.89 4.77 -19.79
C VAL A 150 -3.12 6.00 -20.21
N ASN A 151 -3.00 6.21 -21.53
CA ASN A 151 -2.45 7.46 -22.06
C ASN A 151 -3.36 8.62 -21.67
N ARG A 152 -2.76 9.80 -21.51
CA ARG A 152 -3.49 11.01 -21.12
C ARG A 152 -4.63 11.25 -22.10
N PRO A 153 -5.90 11.34 -21.65
CA PRO A 153 -6.96 11.82 -22.51
C PRO A 153 -6.64 13.25 -22.94
N ALA A 154 -7.15 13.66 -24.10
CA ALA A 154 -7.02 15.07 -24.52
C ALA A 154 -7.54 15.96 -23.38
N ARG A 155 -6.78 17.02 -23.05
CA ARG A 155 -7.22 17.99 -22.06
C ARG A 155 -8.45 18.69 -22.61
N PRO A 156 -9.52 18.86 -21.81
CA PRO A 156 -10.64 19.71 -22.22
C PRO A 156 -10.11 21.12 -22.53
N SER A 157 -10.33 21.59 -23.73
CA SER A 157 -9.81 22.87 -24.19
C SER A 157 -10.55 24.08 -23.60
N GLU A 158 -11.78 23.88 -23.05
CA GLU A 158 -12.58 24.96 -22.47
C GLU A 158 -13.41 24.51 -21.27
N PRO A 159 -13.75 25.40 -20.32
CA PRO A 159 -14.79 25.14 -19.34
C PRO A 159 -16.10 24.95 -20.09
N GLN A 160 -16.72 23.78 -19.95
CA GLN A 160 -18.08 23.57 -20.48
C GLN A 160 -19.02 24.61 -19.86
N ALA A 161 -19.88 25.20 -20.70
CA ALA A 161 -20.94 26.08 -20.24
C ALA A 161 -21.80 25.39 -19.17
N PRO A 162 -22.37 26.14 -18.22
CA PRO A 162 -23.30 25.58 -17.23
C PRO A 162 -24.38 24.79 -17.94
N GLY A 163 -24.74 23.61 -17.41
CA GLY A 163 -25.87 22.84 -17.94
C GLY A 163 -27.15 23.67 -17.90
N GLU A 164 -28.16 23.30 -18.68
CA GLU A 164 -29.49 23.98 -18.74
C GLU A 164 -30.16 24.13 -17.37
N ASP A 165 -29.71 23.37 -16.35
CA ASP A 165 -30.17 23.39 -14.95
C ASP A 165 -29.40 24.41 -14.08
N GLY A 166 -28.53 25.27 -14.67
CA GLY A 166 -27.77 26.30 -13.95
C GLY A 166 -26.70 25.78 -13.00
N ARG A 167 -26.46 24.48 -12.94
CA ARG A 167 -25.39 23.89 -12.13
C ARG A 167 -24.05 24.03 -12.83
N PRO A 168 -22.99 24.38 -12.10
CA PRO A 168 -21.66 24.40 -12.70
C PRO A 168 -21.38 23.04 -13.30
N ALA A 169 -21.03 23.00 -14.58
CA ALA A 169 -20.64 21.77 -15.25
C ALA A 169 -19.64 21.05 -14.37
N SER A 170 -19.92 19.79 -14.05
CA SER A 170 -19.04 18.97 -13.22
C SER A 170 -17.64 19.02 -13.84
N LYS A 171 -16.66 19.56 -13.11
CA LYS A 171 -15.25 19.58 -13.52
C LYS A 171 -14.63 18.18 -13.69
N LEU A 172 -15.41 17.15 -13.46
CA LEU A 172 -15.06 15.74 -13.59
C LEU A 172 -15.42 15.25 -14.99
N ILE A 173 -14.58 15.59 -15.98
CA ILE A 173 -14.56 14.81 -17.21
C ILE A 173 -13.96 13.44 -16.85
N ARG A 174 -14.83 12.49 -16.58
CA ARG A 174 -14.45 11.10 -16.43
C ARG A 174 -13.96 10.61 -17.78
N SER A 175 -12.69 10.21 -17.85
CA SER A 175 -12.20 9.54 -19.04
C SER A 175 -12.95 8.22 -19.23
N ALA A 176 -13.50 7.98 -20.43
CA ALA A 176 -14.04 6.68 -20.79
C ALA A 176 -13.00 5.54 -20.64
N LEU A 177 -11.72 5.87 -20.63
CA LEU A 177 -10.61 4.92 -20.49
C LEU A 177 -10.29 4.55 -19.04
N ASP A 178 -10.46 5.50 -18.09
CA ASP A 178 -10.26 5.27 -16.64
C ASP A 178 -11.10 6.30 -15.87
N ALA A 179 -12.31 5.91 -15.48
CA ALA A 179 -13.31 6.78 -14.86
C ALA A 179 -12.94 7.24 -13.44
N ASP A 180 -12.04 6.53 -12.78
CA ASP A 180 -11.62 6.82 -11.41
C ASP A 180 -10.37 7.71 -11.35
N ALA A 181 -9.62 7.84 -12.46
CA ALA A 181 -8.47 8.71 -12.54
C ALA A 181 -8.91 10.17 -12.75
N ALA A 182 -8.17 11.12 -12.19
CA ALA A 182 -8.49 12.53 -12.30
C ALA A 182 -7.28 13.38 -12.69
N TRP A 183 -7.55 14.57 -13.23
CA TRP A 183 -6.56 15.58 -13.49
C TRP A 183 -6.22 16.38 -12.22
N THR A 184 -4.94 16.63 -12.00
CA THR A 184 -4.43 17.57 -11.01
C THR A 184 -3.33 18.43 -11.61
N HIS A 185 -3.09 19.59 -11.02
CA HIS A 185 -2.03 20.51 -11.43
C HIS A 185 -1.04 20.67 -10.29
N LYS A 186 0.24 20.39 -10.55
CA LYS A 186 1.33 20.57 -9.59
C LYS A 186 2.55 21.14 -10.30
N GLU A 187 3.13 22.21 -9.74
CA GLU A 187 4.37 22.84 -10.24
C GLU A 187 4.32 23.21 -11.74
N GLY A 188 3.19 23.76 -12.18
CA GLY A 188 3.00 24.14 -13.60
C GLY A 188 2.66 22.97 -14.53
N ILE A 189 2.67 21.73 -14.06
CA ILE A 189 2.44 20.53 -14.87
C ILE A 189 1.11 19.89 -14.52
N TYR A 190 0.37 19.48 -15.56
CA TYR A 190 -0.87 18.71 -15.41
C TYR A 190 -0.57 17.21 -15.36
N HIS A 191 -1.12 16.55 -14.35
CA HIS A 191 -1.00 15.10 -14.13
C HIS A 191 -2.38 14.45 -14.18
N PHE A 192 -2.50 13.35 -14.93
CA PHE A 192 -3.70 12.51 -14.96
C PHE A 192 -3.43 11.19 -14.26
N GLY A 193 -4.19 10.88 -13.23
CA GLY A 193 -4.02 9.62 -12.48
C GLY A 193 -4.59 9.68 -11.07
N TYR A 194 -3.77 9.23 -10.14
CA TYR A 194 -4.10 8.98 -8.75
C TYR A 194 -3.10 9.66 -7.81
N LYS A 195 -3.42 9.63 -6.54
CA LYS A 195 -2.55 10.07 -5.46
C LYS A 195 -2.48 9.00 -4.38
N LEU A 196 -1.26 8.66 -3.98
CA LEU A 196 -0.97 7.76 -2.87
C LEU A 196 -0.64 8.60 -1.66
N HIS A 197 -1.42 8.50 -0.61
CA HIS A 197 -1.17 9.14 0.68
C HIS A 197 -0.66 8.08 1.66
N ALA A 198 0.37 8.38 2.42
CA ALA A 198 0.97 7.46 3.37
C ALA A 198 1.26 8.14 4.70
N ALA A 199 1.02 7.41 5.78
CA ALA A 199 1.48 7.72 7.12
C ALA A 199 2.49 6.65 7.55
N MET A 200 3.70 7.07 7.91
CA MET A 200 4.82 6.19 8.26
C MET A 200 5.36 6.55 9.63
N ASP A 201 5.57 5.56 10.49
CA ASP A 201 6.26 5.77 11.75
C ASP A 201 7.68 6.31 11.51
N ARG A 202 8.02 7.37 12.23
CA ARG A 202 9.28 8.10 12.05
C ARG A 202 10.50 7.22 12.31
N THR A 203 10.44 6.34 13.28
CA THR A 203 11.59 5.56 13.77
C THR A 203 11.68 4.21 13.08
N SER A 204 10.65 3.39 13.17
CA SER A 204 10.63 2.05 12.57
C SER A 204 10.46 2.05 11.05
N ARG A 205 10.02 3.18 10.47
CA ARG A 205 9.70 3.31 9.05
C ARG A 205 8.52 2.43 8.60
N ILE A 206 7.76 1.84 9.51
CA ILE A 206 6.57 1.06 9.20
C ILE A 206 5.47 1.99 8.66
N ILE A 207 4.86 1.58 7.55
CA ILE A 207 3.69 2.26 6.97
C ILE A 207 2.51 1.91 7.86
N ARG A 208 1.92 2.89 8.53
CA ARG A 208 0.82 2.70 9.47
C ARG A 208 -0.55 2.90 8.82
N ARG A 209 -0.63 3.85 7.89
CA ARG A 209 -1.85 4.12 7.10
C ARG A 209 -1.48 4.33 5.64
N LEU A 210 -2.37 3.91 4.76
CA LEU A 210 -2.22 4.08 3.32
C LEU A 210 -3.59 4.35 2.70
N ILE A 211 -3.70 5.45 1.94
CA ILE A 211 -4.94 5.84 1.26
C ILE A 211 -4.61 6.11 -0.20
N PHE A 212 -5.41 5.58 -1.10
CA PHE A 212 -5.26 5.76 -2.53
C PHE A 212 -6.50 6.46 -3.09
N THR A 213 -6.31 7.62 -3.75
CA THR A 213 -7.39 8.49 -4.21
C THR A 213 -7.21 8.90 -5.68
N PRO A 214 -8.25 9.42 -6.36
CA PRO A 214 -8.07 10.20 -7.56
C PRO A 214 -7.11 11.38 -7.32
N ALA A 215 -6.32 11.78 -8.35
CA ALA A 215 -5.26 12.77 -8.17
C ALA A 215 -5.75 14.17 -7.77
N ASN A 216 -7.02 14.51 -8.03
CA ASN A 216 -7.63 15.80 -7.67
C ASN A 216 -8.06 15.91 -6.20
N VAL A 217 -8.07 14.82 -5.45
CA VAL A 217 -8.39 14.88 -4.02
C VAL A 217 -7.32 15.68 -3.28
N ASN A 218 -7.77 16.67 -2.49
CA ASN A 218 -6.87 17.51 -1.72
C ASN A 218 -6.22 16.69 -0.59
N GLU A 219 -4.93 16.87 -0.36
CA GLU A 219 -4.18 16.18 0.70
C GLU A 219 -4.75 16.45 2.08
N SER A 220 -5.22 17.67 2.33
CA SER A 220 -5.86 18.04 3.60
C SER A 220 -7.19 17.29 3.86
N ALA A 221 -7.89 16.85 2.82
CA ALA A 221 -9.17 16.15 2.95
C ALA A 221 -9.04 14.74 3.56
N VAL A 222 -7.89 14.10 3.35
CA VAL A 222 -7.62 12.73 3.85
C VAL A 222 -6.63 12.70 5.03
N ALA A 223 -6.16 13.87 5.44
CA ALA A 223 -5.11 13.97 6.45
C ALA A 223 -5.51 13.39 7.82
N ASP A 224 -6.77 13.59 8.22
CA ASP A 224 -7.27 13.12 9.50
C ASP A 224 -7.41 11.60 9.56
N ASP A 225 -7.64 10.95 8.42
CA ASP A 225 -7.67 9.49 8.29
C ASP A 225 -6.27 8.86 8.33
N LEU A 226 -5.23 9.66 8.08
CA LEU A 226 -3.83 9.23 8.16
C LEU A 226 -3.25 9.34 9.58
N ILE A 227 -3.87 10.11 10.47
CA ILE A 227 -3.48 10.24 11.87
C ILE A 227 -3.98 9.03 12.63
N CYS A 228 -3.09 8.32 13.31
CA CYS A 228 -3.44 7.10 14.06
C CYS A 228 -4.01 7.43 15.45
N GLY A 229 -3.60 8.54 16.04
CA GLY A 229 -4.10 9.03 17.34
C GLY A 229 -3.29 8.56 18.56
N ASP A 230 -2.24 7.79 18.36
CA ASP A 230 -1.37 7.23 19.38
C ASP A 230 0.11 7.64 19.23
N GLU A 231 0.39 8.50 18.24
CA GLU A 231 1.71 9.05 17.97
C GLU A 231 2.03 10.26 18.86
N ALA A 232 3.31 10.43 19.22
CA ALA A 232 3.76 11.59 20.00
C ALA A 232 3.72 12.89 19.17
N ALA A 233 3.91 12.82 17.84
CA ALA A 233 3.94 13.99 16.95
C ALA A 233 3.48 13.63 15.54
N VAL A 234 2.88 14.59 14.81
CA VAL A 234 2.52 14.47 13.39
C VAL A 234 3.35 15.46 12.57
N TYR A 235 4.15 14.94 11.64
CA TYR A 235 4.99 15.71 10.72
C TYR A 235 4.38 15.70 9.31
N ALA A 236 4.01 16.85 8.78
CA ALA A 236 3.45 16.98 7.44
C ALA A 236 3.82 18.30 6.78
N ASP A 237 3.60 18.40 5.46
CA ASP A 237 3.78 19.63 4.69
C ASP A 237 2.70 20.68 5.04
N LYS A 238 2.93 21.91 4.64
CA LYS A 238 1.98 23.06 4.73
C LYS A 238 0.64 22.83 4.03
N ALA A 239 0.54 21.89 3.08
CA ALA A 239 -0.72 21.49 2.47
C ALA A 239 -1.69 20.84 3.46
N TYR A 240 -1.16 20.30 4.55
CA TYR A 240 -1.90 19.66 5.64
C TYR A 240 -2.26 20.64 6.78
N ASP A 241 -1.83 21.90 6.72
CA ASP A 241 -2.09 22.91 7.76
C ASP A 241 -3.57 23.28 7.82
N SER A 242 -4.17 23.15 9.03
CA SER A 242 -5.59 23.44 9.30
C SER A 242 -5.78 23.75 10.78
N HIS A 243 -6.52 24.82 11.07
CA HIS A 243 -6.87 25.19 12.45
C HIS A 243 -7.63 24.08 13.18
N ALA A 244 -8.61 23.46 12.51
CA ALA A 244 -9.39 22.36 13.11
C ALA A 244 -8.48 21.15 13.45
N ARG A 245 -7.54 20.82 12.59
CA ARG A 245 -6.58 19.75 12.84
C ARG A 245 -5.61 20.08 13.94
N SER A 246 -5.14 21.33 14.03
CA SER A 246 -4.29 21.78 15.13
C SER A 246 -4.99 21.62 16.47
N ALA A 247 -6.26 22.07 16.59
CA ALA A 247 -7.05 21.91 17.79
C ALA A 247 -7.31 20.43 18.14
N ARG A 248 -7.56 19.59 17.12
CA ARG A 248 -7.72 18.14 17.32
C ARG A 248 -6.46 17.47 17.85
N LEU A 249 -5.30 17.76 17.27
CA LEU A 249 -4.02 17.22 17.72
C LEU A 249 -3.71 17.64 19.16
N GLU A 250 -3.96 18.91 19.49
CA GLU A 250 -3.79 19.44 20.84
C GLU A 250 -4.71 18.72 21.83
N ALA A 251 -5.99 18.54 21.50
CA ALA A 251 -6.94 17.79 22.32
C ALA A 251 -6.54 16.33 22.56
N MET A 252 -5.80 15.73 21.62
CA MET A 252 -5.27 14.37 21.73
C MET A 252 -3.90 14.32 22.43
N GLY A 253 -3.30 15.45 22.81
CA GLY A 253 -1.96 15.52 23.38
C GLY A 253 -0.84 15.21 22.38
N ILE A 254 -1.10 15.34 21.08
CA ILE A 254 -0.16 15.05 20.00
C ILE A 254 0.55 16.34 19.56
N GLU A 255 1.88 16.33 19.48
CA GLU A 255 2.63 17.48 18.97
C GLU A 255 2.25 17.76 17.51
N ASN A 256 1.75 18.97 17.25
CA ASN A 256 1.53 19.44 15.89
C ASN A 256 2.84 19.92 15.26
N ALA A 257 3.49 19.03 14.51
CA ALA A 257 4.68 19.30 13.70
C ALA A 257 4.32 19.43 12.19
N ILE A 258 3.13 19.92 11.86
CA ILE A 258 2.74 20.29 10.50
C ILE A 258 3.36 21.65 10.16
N MET A 259 3.94 21.77 8.97
CA MET A 259 4.53 23.03 8.50
C MET A 259 3.45 24.10 8.37
N ARG A 260 3.71 25.28 8.93
CA ARG A 260 2.80 26.43 8.85
C ARG A 260 2.74 26.99 7.46
N ARG A 261 1.53 27.40 7.04
CA ARG A 261 1.26 28.07 5.76
C ARG A 261 1.14 29.57 5.96
N GLY A 262 1.90 30.36 5.17
CA GLY A 262 1.69 31.80 5.09
C GLY A 262 0.39 32.11 4.33
N HIS A 263 -0.33 33.13 4.74
CA HIS A 263 -1.53 33.64 4.06
C HIS A 263 -1.28 35.04 3.51
N ARG A 264 -2.12 35.47 2.55
CA ARG A 264 -1.98 36.76 1.88
C ARG A 264 -1.83 37.94 2.84
N TRP A 265 -2.43 37.87 4.02
CA TRP A 265 -2.45 38.92 5.03
C TRP A 265 -1.56 38.62 6.25
N HIS A 266 -0.92 37.45 6.33
CA HIS A 266 -0.04 37.05 7.42
C HIS A 266 1.14 36.28 6.86
N SER A 267 2.25 37.00 6.67
CA SER A 267 3.52 36.36 6.33
C SER A 267 4.04 35.54 7.50
N LEU A 268 4.77 34.47 7.20
CA LEU A 268 5.44 33.67 8.22
C LEU A 268 6.49 34.50 8.95
N LYS A 269 6.55 34.37 10.28
CA LYS A 269 7.60 34.95 11.11
C LYS A 269 8.93 34.21 10.88
N PRO A 270 10.10 34.83 11.16
CA PRO A 270 11.40 34.14 11.09
C PRO A 270 11.44 32.83 11.91
N THR A 271 10.78 32.79 13.07
CA THR A 271 10.63 31.60 13.90
C THR A 271 9.84 30.48 13.23
N ASP A 272 8.81 30.85 12.43
CA ASP A 272 8.04 29.86 11.67
C ASP A 272 8.85 29.28 10.50
N HIS A 273 9.68 30.09 9.85
CA HIS A 273 10.60 29.60 8.84
C HIS A 273 11.61 28.59 9.40
N GLN A 274 12.20 28.90 10.56
CA GLN A 274 13.13 27.99 11.25
C GLN A 274 12.43 26.68 11.67
N ARG A 275 11.22 26.79 12.24
CA ARG A 275 10.38 25.64 12.59
C ARG A 275 10.08 24.79 11.35
N ASN A 276 9.62 25.39 10.27
CA ASN A 276 9.32 24.69 9.03
C ASN A 276 10.56 24.00 8.44
N ALA A 277 11.73 24.64 8.46
CA ALA A 277 12.98 24.04 7.99
C ALA A 277 13.36 22.80 8.82
N ARG A 278 13.19 22.83 10.16
CA ARG A 278 13.41 21.66 11.02
C ARG A 278 12.44 20.53 10.69
N ILE A 279 11.14 20.84 10.52
CA ILE A 279 10.10 19.86 10.17
C ILE A 279 10.40 19.24 8.81
N ALA A 280 10.77 20.04 7.81
CA ALA A 280 11.08 19.57 6.47
C ALA A 280 12.21 18.52 6.46
N ARG A 281 13.27 18.71 7.26
CA ARG A 281 14.36 17.73 7.41
C ARG A 281 13.87 16.39 7.96
N ILE A 282 12.98 16.42 8.97
CA ILE A 282 12.41 15.20 9.57
C ILE A 282 11.47 14.53 8.57
N ARG A 283 10.57 15.30 7.94
CA ARG A 283 9.60 14.81 6.96
C ARG A 283 10.25 14.18 5.73
N GLY A 284 11.38 14.74 5.26
CA GLY A 284 12.10 14.18 4.11
C GLY A 284 12.42 12.69 4.21
N ALA A 285 12.39 12.14 5.41
CA ALA A 285 12.58 10.72 5.65
C ALA A 285 11.45 9.80 5.12
N ILE A 286 10.30 10.35 4.64
CA ILE A 286 9.26 9.58 3.95
C ILE A 286 9.53 9.44 2.45
N GLU A 287 10.32 10.32 1.84
CA GLU A 287 10.59 10.33 0.40
C GLU A 287 11.18 8.99 -0.11
N PRO A 288 12.14 8.35 0.61
CA PRO A 288 12.63 7.03 0.23
C PRO A 288 11.54 5.94 0.18
N LEU A 289 10.44 6.08 0.94
CA LEU A 289 9.30 5.16 0.85
C LEU A 289 8.66 5.23 -0.53
N PHE A 290 8.35 6.44 -1.02
CA PHE A 290 7.77 6.59 -2.34
C PHE A 290 8.72 6.15 -3.45
N ALA A 291 10.03 6.40 -3.32
CA ALA A 291 11.03 5.90 -4.23
C ALA A 291 11.06 4.36 -4.26
N LEU A 292 10.99 3.71 -3.09
CA LEU A 292 10.93 2.25 -2.96
C LEU A 292 9.68 1.67 -3.65
N ILE A 293 8.50 2.23 -3.37
CA ILE A 293 7.24 1.82 -4.00
C ILE A 293 7.30 1.96 -5.52
N LYS A 294 7.79 3.09 -6.01
CA LYS A 294 7.84 3.39 -7.43
C LYS A 294 8.87 2.57 -8.20
N ASN A 295 10.08 2.48 -7.69
CA ASN A 295 11.22 1.94 -8.42
C ASN A 295 11.45 0.44 -8.14
N VAL A 296 11.40 0.01 -6.87
CA VAL A 296 11.66 -1.39 -6.50
C VAL A 296 10.41 -2.24 -6.68
N HIS A 297 9.23 -1.74 -6.23
CA HIS A 297 7.98 -2.48 -6.40
C HIS A 297 7.28 -2.24 -7.74
N GLY A 298 7.90 -1.46 -8.64
CA GLY A 298 7.45 -1.25 -10.01
C GLY A 298 6.09 -0.52 -10.12
N LEU A 299 5.75 0.32 -9.12
CA LEU A 299 4.49 1.07 -9.06
C LEU A 299 4.68 2.57 -9.37
N LYS A 300 5.64 2.90 -10.24
CA LYS A 300 5.85 4.27 -10.73
C LYS A 300 4.64 4.82 -11.48
N ARG A 301 3.87 3.93 -12.09
CA ARG A 301 2.60 4.19 -12.79
C ARG A 301 1.57 3.17 -12.33
N ALA A 302 0.29 3.53 -12.31
CA ALA A 302 -0.81 2.60 -12.08
C ALA A 302 -0.73 1.44 -13.08
N ARG A 303 -0.93 0.21 -12.62
CA ARG A 303 -0.88 -0.99 -13.49
C ARG A 303 -2.23 -1.33 -14.09
N TYR A 304 -3.29 -0.90 -13.42
CA TYR A 304 -4.68 -1.27 -13.75
C TYR A 304 -5.51 -0.02 -14.01
N ARG A 305 -6.66 -0.22 -14.66
CA ARG A 305 -7.72 0.78 -14.71
C ARG A 305 -8.57 0.65 -13.45
N GLY A 306 -8.98 1.78 -12.90
CA GLY A 306 -9.85 1.85 -11.73
C GLY A 306 -9.10 1.94 -10.38
N LEU A 307 -9.77 2.61 -9.42
CA LEU A 307 -9.22 2.91 -8.10
C LEU A 307 -8.96 1.63 -7.30
N ALA A 308 -9.94 0.75 -7.18
CA ALA A 308 -9.88 -0.42 -6.30
C ALA A 308 -8.75 -1.41 -6.66
N ARG A 309 -8.50 -1.65 -7.96
CA ARG A 309 -7.40 -2.54 -8.41
C ARG A 309 -6.03 -1.98 -8.06
N ASN A 310 -5.86 -0.68 -8.27
CA ASN A 310 -4.61 -0.01 -7.95
C ASN A 310 -4.42 0.10 -6.44
N ALA A 311 -5.44 0.48 -5.67
CA ALA A 311 -5.39 0.49 -4.21
C ALA A 311 -4.94 -0.87 -3.65
N CYS A 312 -5.53 -1.97 -4.14
CA CYS A 312 -5.10 -3.32 -3.79
C CYS A 312 -3.61 -3.55 -4.06
N ALA A 313 -3.11 -3.15 -5.23
CA ALA A 313 -1.70 -3.32 -5.59
C ALA A 313 -0.77 -2.53 -4.67
N PHE A 314 -1.16 -1.31 -4.27
CA PHE A 314 -0.37 -0.47 -3.36
C PHE A 314 -0.42 -0.98 -1.92
N HIS A 315 -1.57 -1.47 -1.44
CA HIS A 315 -1.65 -2.12 -0.12
C HIS A 315 -0.79 -3.38 -0.03
N ILE A 316 -0.82 -4.26 -1.05
CA ILE A 316 0.05 -5.45 -1.07
C ILE A 316 1.54 -5.04 -1.08
N ALA A 317 1.91 -3.97 -1.81
CA ALA A 317 3.27 -3.46 -1.78
C ALA A 317 3.65 -2.90 -0.40
N ALA A 318 2.75 -2.18 0.27
CA ALA A 318 2.95 -1.67 1.62
C ALA A 318 3.11 -2.81 2.63
N ILE A 319 2.28 -3.84 2.56
CA ILE A 319 2.42 -5.07 3.36
C ILE A 319 3.80 -5.69 3.13
N ALA A 320 4.20 -5.88 1.88
CA ALA A 320 5.49 -6.48 1.53
C ALA A 320 6.68 -5.66 2.08
N ILE A 321 6.61 -4.33 2.02
CA ILE A 321 7.61 -3.42 2.59
C ILE A 321 7.67 -3.57 4.12
N ASN A 322 6.53 -3.52 4.78
CA ASN A 322 6.44 -3.59 6.23
C ASN A 322 7.00 -4.92 6.75
N LEU A 323 6.60 -6.05 6.15
CA LEU A 323 7.07 -7.37 6.53
C LEU A 323 8.58 -7.52 6.38
N LYS A 324 9.14 -7.02 5.26
CA LYS A 324 10.58 -7.07 5.03
C LYS A 324 11.36 -6.21 6.02
N ARG A 325 10.86 -5.01 6.35
CA ARG A 325 11.46 -4.12 7.37
C ARG A 325 11.45 -4.76 8.74
N TRP A 326 10.31 -5.32 9.11
CA TRP A 326 10.15 -6.01 10.39
C TRP A 326 11.08 -7.22 10.50
N ALA A 327 11.10 -8.10 9.50
CA ALA A 327 11.96 -9.29 9.49
C ALA A 327 13.47 -8.98 9.52
N ILE A 328 13.90 -7.86 8.90
CA ILE A 328 15.32 -7.45 8.93
C ILE A 328 15.70 -6.86 10.31
N ALA A 329 14.79 -6.16 10.95
CA ALA A 329 15.05 -5.45 12.20
C ALA A 329 14.95 -6.35 13.43
N MET A 330 14.15 -7.41 13.38
CA MET A 330 14.03 -8.36 14.51
C MET A 330 15.25 -9.29 14.54
N PRO A 331 15.87 -9.50 15.69
CA PRO A 331 16.94 -10.49 15.82
C PRO A 331 16.42 -11.89 15.47
N ALA A 332 17.32 -12.75 14.99
CA ALA A 332 17.02 -14.14 14.67
C ALA A 332 16.76 -14.95 15.94
#